data_2df8e3d3cc0228138c71631a8a84324e
#
_entry.id   2df8e3d3cc0228138c71631a8a84324e
#
_cell.length_a   1.000
_cell.length_b   1.000
_cell.length_c   1.000
_cell.angle_alpha   90.00
_cell.angle_beta   90.00
_cell.angle_gamma   90.00
#
_symmetry.space_group_name_H-M   'P 1'
#
loop_
_entity.id
_entity.type
_entity.pdbx_description
1 polymer ?
#
loop_
_entity_poly.entity_id
_entity_poly.type
_entity_poly.pdbx_seq_one_letter_code
_entity_poly.pdbx_strand_id
1 'polypeptide(L)'
;MEVGRSVFAAKGYEATSIEEVAQQAGVSKPIVYEHFGAKEGLYAAIVDREMEDLVARVSSRISQGSPRERFEEAVLAFMGYVKEEPAGFAVLTRDSPTAVARRGLTRVIDDLAQRVGDVFRSEFERAGYSSKVAPIYANALVGMVTQVGHWWAAEGKAFSTENVARHVAALGWMGLRHLPKDPSAPGVKREPKRRG
;
A
#
# COMPACT_ATOMS: atom_id res chain seq x y z
N MET A 1 6.47 -18.20 11.84
CA MET A 1 6.01 -17.03 11.06
C MET A 1 5.70 -17.41 9.61
N GLU A 2 6.65 -17.90 8.81
CA GLU A 2 6.44 -18.21 7.37
C GLU A 2 5.26 -19.17 7.10
N VAL A 3 5.15 -20.25 7.87
CA VAL A 3 4.01 -21.19 7.75
C VAL A 3 2.69 -20.48 8.04
N GLY A 4 2.62 -19.69 9.11
CA GLY A 4 1.42 -18.88 9.43
C GLY A 4 1.05 -17.95 8.28
N ARG A 5 2.03 -17.24 7.71
CA ARG A 5 1.85 -16.38 6.54
C ARG A 5 1.22 -17.14 5.36
N SER A 6 1.77 -18.28 5.02
CA SER A 6 1.28 -19.10 3.91
C SER A 6 -0.15 -19.62 4.14
N VAL A 7 -0.47 -20.07 5.36
CA VAL A 7 -1.81 -20.56 5.69
C VAL A 7 -2.84 -19.42 5.68
N PHE A 8 -2.52 -18.26 6.29
CA PHE A 8 -3.41 -17.11 6.25
C PHE A 8 -3.59 -16.54 4.83
N ALA A 9 -2.53 -16.51 4.02
CA ALA A 9 -2.63 -16.09 2.62
C ALA A 9 -3.54 -17.00 1.80
N ALA A 10 -3.45 -18.33 2.00
CA ALA A 10 -4.24 -19.30 1.25
C ALA A 10 -5.71 -19.33 1.67
N LYS A 11 -5.99 -19.37 2.98
CA LYS A 11 -7.33 -19.63 3.52
C LYS A 11 -8.04 -18.36 4.04
N GLY A 12 -7.29 -17.30 4.32
CA GLY A 12 -7.78 -16.12 5.04
C GLY A 12 -7.81 -16.33 6.55
N TYR A 13 -8.08 -15.23 7.27
CA TYR A 13 -8.05 -15.21 8.73
C TYR A 13 -9.06 -16.22 9.34
N GLU A 14 -10.33 -16.18 8.91
CA GLU A 14 -11.39 -16.94 9.56
C GLU A 14 -11.18 -18.46 9.44
N ALA A 15 -10.84 -18.93 8.25
CA ALA A 15 -10.70 -20.37 7.98
C ALA A 15 -9.36 -20.96 8.45
N THR A 16 -8.44 -20.15 8.96
CA THR A 16 -7.17 -20.60 9.53
C THR A 16 -7.36 -21.00 10.99
N SER A 17 -6.81 -22.16 11.40
CA SER A 17 -6.72 -22.57 12.80
C SER A 17 -5.29 -22.60 13.32
N ILE A 18 -5.10 -22.38 14.63
CA ILE A 18 -3.77 -22.47 15.26
C ILE A 18 -3.26 -23.91 15.23
N GLU A 19 -4.16 -24.90 15.31
CA GLU A 19 -3.83 -26.31 15.18
C GLU A 19 -3.13 -26.59 13.85
N GLU A 20 -3.72 -26.12 12.76
CA GLU A 20 -3.18 -26.30 11.42
C GLU A 20 -1.82 -25.60 11.26
N VAL A 21 -1.70 -24.37 11.73
CA VAL A 21 -0.41 -23.64 11.68
C VAL A 21 0.66 -24.37 12.48
N ALA A 22 0.34 -24.83 13.69
CA ALA A 22 1.27 -25.56 14.54
C ALA A 22 1.70 -26.88 13.89
N GLN A 23 0.74 -27.64 13.34
CA GLN A 23 1.00 -28.90 12.64
C GLN A 23 1.92 -28.70 11.44
N GLN A 24 1.63 -27.72 10.58
CA GLN A 24 2.44 -27.45 9.39
C GLN A 24 3.82 -26.87 9.75
N ALA A 25 3.92 -26.14 10.87
CA ALA A 25 5.18 -25.61 11.36
C ALA A 25 6.03 -26.66 12.11
N GLY A 26 5.51 -27.86 12.36
CA GLY A 26 6.20 -28.91 13.13
C GLY A 26 6.39 -28.56 14.60
N VAL A 27 5.51 -27.72 15.18
CA VAL A 27 5.56 -27.33 16.59
C VAL A 27 4.26 -27.71 17.31
N SER A 28 4.27 -27.73 18.64
CA SER A 28 3.06 -27.96 19.39
C SER A 28 2.19 -26.69 19.49
N LYS A 29 0.88 -26.84 19.58
CA LYS A 29 -0.07 -25.76 19.75
C LYS A 29 0.25 -24.85 20.97
N PRO A 30 0.63 -25.39 22.14
CA PRO A 30 1.06 -24.57 23.27
C PRO A 30 2.21 -23.60 22.94
N ILE A 31 3.19 -24.02 22.15
CA ILE A 31 4.31 -23.18 21.75
C ILE A 31 3.80 -21.95 20.95
N VAL A 32 2.85 -22.16 20.05
CA VAL A 32 2.26 -21.03 19.28
C VAL A 32 1.54 -20.06 20.21
N TYR A 33 0.77 -20.57 21.19
CA TYR A 33 0.09 -19.72 22.16
C TYR A 33 1.05 -19.00 23.11
N GLU A 34 2.13 -19.65 23.52
CA GLU A 34 3.16 -19.05 24.37
C GLU A 34 3.82 -17.83 23.69
N HIS A 35 4.08 -17.92 22.37
CA HIS A 35 4.75 -16.86 21.63
C HIS A 35 3.79 -15.74 21.15
N PHE A 36 2.57 -16.07 20.81
CA PHE A 36 1.65 -15.13 20.14
C PHE A 36 0.36 -14.87 20.92
N GLY A 37 0.14 -15.56 22.02
CA GLY A 37 -1.03 -15.42 22.89
C GLY A 37 -2.31 -16.00 22.28
N ALA A 38 -2.62 -15.64 21.02
CA ALA A 38 -3.84 -16.06 20.33
C ALA A 38 -3.63 -16.05 18.80
N LYS A 39 -4.64 -16.51 18.04
CA LYS A 39 -4.66 -16.42 16.57
C LYS A 39 -4.49 -14.98 16.08
N GLU A 40 -5.14 -14.05 16.77
CA GLU A 40 -5.05 -12.62 16.55
C GLU A 40 -3.62 -12.10 16.69
N GLY A 41 -2.90 -12.53 17.73
CA GLY A 41 -1.52 -12.11 17.97
C GLY A 41 -0.56 -12.64 16.91
N LEU A 42 -0.71 -13.90 16.49
CA LEU A 42 0.05 -14.46 15.38
C LEU A 42 -0.20 -13.69 14.07
N TYR A 43 -1.49 -13.42 13.76
CA TYR A 43 -1.86 -12.68 12.57
C TYR A 43 -1.31 -11.25 12.58
N ALA A 44 -1.44 -10.55 13.71
CA ALA A 44 -0.91 -9.21 13.88
C ALA A 44 0.62 -9.15 13.67
N ALA A 45 1.35 -10.10 14.27
CA ALA A 45 2.80 -10.19 14.11
C ALA A 45 3.23 -10.46 12.65
N ILE A 46 2.44 -11.23 11.89
CA ILE A 46 2.68 -11.46 10.47
C ILE A 46 2.41 -10.18 9.67
N VAL A 47 1.27 -9.52 9.91
CA VAL A 47 0.92 -8.24 9.25
C VAL A 47 1.98 -7.18 9.50
N ASP A 48 2.43 -7.01 10.75
CA ASP A 48 3.45 -6.03 11.12
C ASP A 48 4.77 -6.30 10.37
N ARG A 49 5.20 -7.56 10.30
CA ARG A 49 6.42 -7.96 9.59
C ARG A 49 6.33 -7.71 8.08
N GLU A 50 5.21 -8.08 7.44
CA GLU A 50 5.01 -7.86 6.00
C GLU A 50 4.94 -6.36 5.68
N MET A 51 4.38 -5.56 6.59
CA MET A 51 4.38 -4.11 6.47
C MET A 51 5.79 -3.52 6.56
N GLU A 52 6.58 -3.98 7.53
CA GLU A 52 7.97 -3.55 7.69
C GLU A 52 8.79 -3.87 6.43
N ASP A 53 8.63 -5.07 5.86
CA ASP A 53 9.32 -5.46 4.62
C ASP A 53 8.91 -4.57 3.44
N LEU A 54 7.60 -4.37 3.24
CA LEU A 54 7.09 -3.49 2.18
C LEU A 54 7.62 -2.06 2.32
N VAL A 55 7.54 -1.49 3.54
CA VAL A 55 8.03 -0.12 3.80
C VAL A 55 9.54 -0.03 3.58
N ALA A 56 10.31 -1.01 4.01
CA ALA A 56 11.76 -1.04 3.81
C ALA A 56 12.12 -1.09 2.32
N ARG A 57 11.45 -1.93 1.53
CA ARG A 57 11.65 -2.03 0.07
C ARG A 57 11.34 -0.72 -0.64
N VAL A 58 10.20 -0.09 -0.33
CA VAL A 58 9.84 1.21 -0.92
C VAL A 58 10.84 2.30 -0.48
N SER A 59 11.14 2.39 0.81
CA SER A 59 12.05 3.42 1.35
C SER A 59 13.46 3.34 0.78
N SER A 60 13.97 2.14 0.53
CA SER A 60 15.30 1.94 -0.05
C SER A 60 15.42 2.49 -1.48
N ARG A 61 14.31 2.56 -2.21
CA ARG A 61 14.27 2.99 -3.61
C ARG A 61 14.05 4.50 -3.79
N ILE A 62 13.42 5.18 -2.83
CA ILE A 62 13.04 6.59 -2.93
C ILE A 62 14.06 7.58 -2.35
N SER A 63 15.25 7.12 -2.01
CA SER A 63 16.26 7.92 -1.31
C SER A 63 16.90 9.03 -2.16
N GLN A 64 16.87 8.92 -3.51
CA GLN A 64 17.54 9.83 -4.44
C GLN A 64 16.65 10.14 -5.65
N GLY A 65 16.98 11.25 -6.34
CA GLY A 65 16.30 11.64 -7.57
C GLY A 65 15.24 12.75 -7.41
N SER A 66 14.68 13.17 -8.52
CA SER A 66 13.57 14.12 -8.57
C SER A 66 12.29 13.56 -7.93
N PRO A 67 11.32 14.40 -7.54
CA PRO A 67 10.04 13.92 -7.01
C PRO A 67 9.32 12.92 -7.93
N ARG A 68 9.45 13.08 -9.24
CA ARG A 68 8.90 12.16 -10.23
C ARG A 68 9.60 10.79 -10.16
N GLU A 69 10.92 10.78 -10.21
CA GLU A 69 11.71 9.54 -10.16
C GLU A 69 11.45 8.78 -8.86
N ARG A 70 11.43 9.49 -7.72
CA ARG A 70 11.09 8.88 -6.43
C ARG A 70 9.70 8.25 -6.43
N PHE A 71 8.71 8.89 -7.06
CA PHE A 71 7.37 8.34 -7.18
C PHE A 71 7.34 7.10 -8.07
N GLU A 72 8.00 7.13 -9.24
CA GLU A 72 8.12 5.99 -10.15
C GLU A 72 8.82 4.81 -9.46
N GLU A 73 9.90 5.03 -8.74
CA GLU A 73 10.62 4.00 -7.98
C GLU A 73 9.79 3.43 -6.82
N ALA A 74 9.00 4.26 -6.13
CA ALA A 74 8.08 3.78 -5.09
C ALA A 74 7.03 2.81 -5.66
N VAL A 75 6.42 3.18 -6.80
CA VAL A 75 5.44 2.31 -7.46
C VAL A 75 6.08 1.02 -7.97
N LEU A 76 7.28 1.12 -8.55
CA LEU A 76 8.04 -0.05 -9.02
C LEU A 76 8.40 -1.00 -7.87
N ALA A 77 8.85 -0.46 -6.73
CA ALA A 77 9.15 -1.25 -5.54
C ALA A 77 7.91 -1.96 -4.98
N PHE A 78 6.78 -1.26 -4.95
CA PHE A 78 5.50 -1.85 -4.53
C PHE A 78 5.06 -2.99 -5.47
N MET A 79 5.08 -2.77 -6.78
CA MET A 79 4.71 -3.80 -7.75
C MET A 79 5.70 -4.99 -7.72
N GLY A 80 6.98 -4.72 -7.46
CA GLY A 80 7.98 -5.75 -7.21
C GLY A 80 7.61 -6.62 -6.01
N TYR A 81 7.23 -6.01 -4.87
CA TYR A 81 6.76 -6.72 -3.70
C TYR A 81 5.52 -7.58 -3.99
N VAL A 82 4.53 -7.06 -4.71
CA VAL A 82 3.33 -7.83 -5.10
C VAL A 82 3.69 -9.11 -5.86
N LYS A 83 4.71 -9.02 -6.73
CA LYS A 83 5.18 -10.16 -7.54
C LYS A 83 6.00 -11.17 -6.73
N GLU A 84 6.93 -10.67 -5.93
CA GLU A 84 7.91 -11.49 -5.21
C GLU A 84 7.33 -12.11 -3.95
N GLU A 85 6.41 -11.40 -3.28
CA GLU A 85 5.80 -11.77 -2.00
C GLU A 85 4.27 -11.88 -2.09
N PRO A 86 3.72 -12.73 -2.98
CA PRO A 86 2.26 -12.81 -3.19
C PRO A 86 1.51 -13.24 -1.92
N ALA A 87 2.12 -14.06 -1.07
CA ALA A 87 1.53 -14.46 0.21
C ALA A 87 1.50 -13.29 1.20
N GLY A 88 2.57 -12.50 1.28
CA GLY A 88 2.63 -11.28 2.11
C GLY A 88 1.58 -10.28 1.65
N PHE A 89 1.53 -10.00 0.34
CA PHE A 89 0.55 -9.10 -0.23
C PHE A 89 -0.89 -9.55 0.03
N ALA A 90 -1.17 -10.86 -0.10
CA ALA A 90 -2.49 -11.42 0.21
C ALA A 90 -2.87 -11.23 1.69
N VAL A 91 -1.92 -11.42 2.62
CA VAL A 91 -2.16 -11.18 4.05
C VAL A 91 -2.44 -9.69 4.33
N LEU A 92 -1.68 -8.79 3.69
CA LEU A 92 -1.85 -7.34 3.86
C LEU A 92 -3.16 -6.81 3.31
N THR A 93 -3.72 -7.44 2.27
CA THR A 93 -4.78 -6.83 1.45
C THR A 93 -6.09 -7.63 1.41
N ARG A 94 -6.10 -8.85 1.94
CA ARG A 94 -7.29 -9.68 1.97
C ARG A 94 -8.29 -9.18 3.00
N ASP A 95 -9.54 -8.98 2.57
CA ASP A 95 -10.62 -8.65 3.48
C ASP A 95 -10.76 -9.72 4.56
N SER A 96 -10.76 -9.27 5.81
CA SER A 96 -11.11 -10.12 6.92
C SER A 96 -12.42 -9.63 7.55
N PRO A 97 -13.39 -10.53 7.76
CA PRO A 97 -14.68 -10.17 8.32
C PRO A 97 -14.60 -9.73 9.79
N THR A 98 -13.49 -10.05 10.49
CA THR A 98 -13.34 -9.62 11.89
C THR A 98 -12.92 -8.16 12.01
N ALA A 99 -13.42 -7.50 13.07
CA ALA A 99 -13.03 -6.12 13.42
C ALA A 99 -11.51 -5.99 13.67
N VAL A 100 -10.82 -7.07 14.04
CA VAL A 100 -9.38 -7.12 14.30
C VAL A 100 -8.61 -7.12 12.97
N ALA A 101 -9.03 -7.94 12.01
CA ALA A 101 -8.34 -8.05 10.75
C ALA A 101 -8.69 -6.92 9.77
N ARG A 102 -9.94 -6.36 9.83
CA ARG A 102 -10.26 -5.08 9.16
C ARG A 102 -9.42 -3.92 9.71
N ARG A 103 -9.19 -3.88 11.03
CA ARG A 103 -8.25 -2.92 11.62
C ARG A 103 -6.82 -3.13 11.12
N GLY A 104 -6.42 -4.37 10.84
CA GLY A 104 -5.12 -4.68 10.24
C GLY A 104 -4.96 -4.03 8.86
N LEU A 105 -5.83 -4.36 7.90
CA LEU A 105 -5.75 -3.82 6.53
C LEU A 105 -5.94 -2.30 6.48
N THR A 106 -6.99 -1.78 7.14
CA THR A 106 -7.23 -0.33 7.20
C THR A 106 -6.02 0.36 7.82
N ARG A 107 -5.46 -0.18 8.90
CA ARG A 107 -4.29 0.38 9.57
C ARG A 107 -3.06 0.39 8.66
N VAL A 108 -2.85 -0.67 7.89
CA VAL A 108 -1.75 -0.76 6.92
C VAL A 108 -1.87 0.30 5.83
N ILE A 109 -3.05 0.42 5.23
CA ILE A 109 -3.33 1.46 4.22
C ILE A 109 -3.22 2.85 4.83
N ASP A 110 -3.76 3.05 6.02
CA ASP A 110 -3.70 4.32 6.75
C ASP A 110 -2.26 4.69 7.13
N ASP A 111 -1.47 3.75 7.66
CA ASP A 111 -0.06 3.98 8.00
C ASP A 111 0.77 4.33 6.74
N LEU A 112 0.54 3.64 5.63
CA LEU A 112 1.20 3.93 4.37
C LEU A 112 0.75 5.29 3.81
N ALA A 113 -0.56 5.57 3.82
CA ALA A 113 -1.11 6.86 3.39
C ALA A 113 -0.63 8.00 4.29
N GLN A 114 -0.48 7.77 5.59
CA GLN A 114 0.08 8.77 6.51
C GLN A 114 1.54 9.09 6.18
N ARG A 115 2.39 8.08 5.95
CA ARG A 115 3.80 8.26 5.56
C ARG A 115 3.93 9.00 4.23
N VAL A 116 3.13 8.62 3.23
CA VAL A 116 3.05 9.33 1.94
C VAL A 116 2.53 10.75 2.13
N GLY A 117 1.53 10.95 3.00
CA GLY A 117 0.99 12.25 3.36
C GLY A 117 2.00 13.18 4.02
N ASP A 118 2.90 12.63 4.87
CA ASP A 118 3.99 13.41 5.49
C ASP A 118 4.96 13.93 4.43
N VAL A 119 5.33 13.09 3.47
CA VAL A 119 6.16 13.51 2.32
C VAL A 119 5.43 14.59 1.52
N PHE A 120 4.15 14.41 1.23
CA PHE A 120 3.37 15.37 0.44
C PHE A 120 3.16 16.70 1.15
N ARG A 121 3.02 16.71 2.49
CA ARG A 121 2.90 17.97 3.23
C ARG A 121 4.06 18.91 2.91
N SER A 122 5.29 18.43 3.01
CA SER A 122 6.48 19.23 2.74
C SER A 122 6.59 19.65 1.28
N GLU A 123 6.27 18.78 0.33
CA GLU A 123 6.33 19.11 -1.11
C GLU A 123 5.21 20.09 -1.50
N PHE A 124 4.01 19.95 -0.94
CA PHE A 124 2.88 20.85 -1.20
C PHE A 124 3.16 22.26 -0.68
N GLU A 125 3.71 22.39 0.52
CA GLU A 125 4.11 23.69 1.07
C GLU A 125 5.15 24.37 0.18
N ARG A 126 6.17 23.64 -0.28
CA ARG A 126 7.17 24.17 -1.22
C ARG A 126 6.56 24.61 -2.55
N ALA A 127 5.54 23.90 -3.03
CA ALA A 127 4.83 24.20 -4.27
C ALA A 127 3.72 25.27 -4.10
N GLY A 128 3.49 25.78 -2.88
CA GLY A 128 2.47 26.77 -2.57
C GLY A 128 1.05 26.24 -2.51
N TYR A 129 0.89 24.93 -2.21
CA TYR A 129 -0.38 24.30 -1.92
C TYR A 129 -0.61 24.21 -0.42
N SER A 130 -1.89 24.08 -0.01
CA SER A 130 -2.22 23.82 1.39
C SER A 130 -1.79 22.40 1.78
N SER A 131 -0.97 22.27 2.82
CA SER A 131 -0.58 20.97 3.38
C SER A 131 -1.77 20.18 3.96
N LYS A 132 -2.90 20.85 4.26
CA LYS A 132 -4.12 20.21 4.76
C LYS A 132 -4.77 19.25 3.77
N VAL A 133 -4.52 19.38 2.47
CA VAL A 133 -5.07 18.50 1.44
C VAL A 133 -4.16 17.29 1.13
N ALA A 134 -2.93 17.27 1.64
CA ALA A 134 -1.98 16.18 1.42
C ALA A 134 -2.56 14.78 1.74
N PRO A 135 -3.33 14.57 2.82
CA PRO A 135 -3.93 13.26 3.10
C PRO A 135 -4.90 12.78 2.01
N ILE A 136 -5.61 13.68 1.33
CA ILE A 136 -6.53 13.32 0.24
C ILE A 136 -5.75 12.66 -0.90
N TYR A 137 -4.67 13.29 -1.32
CA TYR A 137 -3.84 12.79 -2.42
C TYR A 137 -3.05 11.54 -2.03
N ALA A 138 -2.57 11.47 -0.80
CA ALA A 138 -1.90 10.29 -0.29
C ALA A 138 -2.83 9.07 -0.31
N ASN A 139 -4.06 9.19 0.22
CA ASN A 139 -5.05 8.11 0.20
C ASN A 139 -5.45 7.74 -1.23
N ALA A 140 -5.65 8.71 -2.12
CA ALA A 140 -5.99 8.45 -3.52
C ALA A 140 -4.89 7.65 -4.23
N LEU A 141 -3.61 8.02 -4.06
CA LEU A 141 -2.49 7.33 -4.68
C LEU A 141 -2.25 5.94 -4.09
N VAL A 142 -2.27 5.81 -2.77
CA VAL A 142 -2.10 4.51 -2.11
C VAL A 142 -3.24 3.58 -2.53
N GLY A 143 -4.49 4.06 -2.52
CA GLY A 143 -5.64 3.28 -2.98
C GLY A 143 -5.53 2.87 -4.44
N MET A 144 -5.13 3.78 -5.33
CA MET A 144 -4.90 3.48 -6.75
C MET A 144 -3.84 2.39 -6.94
N VAL A 145 -2.68 2.55 -6.31
CA VAL A 145 -1.55 1.61 -6.45
C VAL A 145 -1.92 0.24 -5.88
N THR A 146 -2.55 0.21 -4.71
CA THR A 146 -2.99 -1.04 -4.05
C THR A 146 -4.05 -1.75 -4.88
N GLN A 147 -5.06 -1.03 -5.40
CA GLN A 147 -6.11 -1.62 -6.21
C GLN A 147 -5.58 -2.19 -7.53
N VAL A 148 -4.66 -1.49 -8.18
CA VAL A 148 -4.02 -2.02 -9.39
C VAL A 148 -3.14 -3.22 -9.06
N GLY A 149 -2.45 -3.21 -7.91
CA GLY A 149 -1.68 -4.36 -7.42
C GLY A 149 -2.55 -5.60 -7.25
N HIS A 150 -3.73 -5.45 -6.67
CA HIS A 150 -4.72 -6.54 -6.53
C HIS A 150 -5.16 -7.12 -7.87
N TRP A 151 -5.62 -6.25 -8.76
CA TRP A 151 -6.03 -6.67 -10.09
C TRP A 151 -4.89 -7.37 -10.84
N TRP A 152 -3.69 -6.80 -10.78
CA TRP A 152 -2.54 -7.37 -11.47
C TRP A 152 -2.10 -8.72 -10.91
N ALA A 153 -2.11 -8.89 -9.60
CA ALA A 153 -1.82 -10.18 -8.96
C ALA A 153 -2.81 -11.27 -9.37
N ALA A 154 -4.10 -10.91 -9.54
CA ALA A 154 -5.16 -11.85 -9.89
C ALA A 154 -5.22 -12.15 -11.40
N GLU A 155 -5.16 -11.13 -12.25
CA GLU A 155 -5.53 -11.22 -13.67
C GLU A 155 -4.46 -10.65 -14.62
N GLY A 156 -3.55 -9.83 -14.12
CA GLY A 156 -2.63 -9.01 -14.90
C GLY A 156 -1.41 -9.73 -15.48
N LYS A 157 -1.37 -11.07 -15.54
CA LYS A 157 -0.20 -11.88 -15.93
C LYS A 157 0.38 -11.55 -17.33
N ALA A 158 -0.39 -10.89 -18.18
CA ALA A 158 0.05 -10.44 -19.50
C ALA A 158 1.01 -9.22 -19.47
N PHE A 159 1.07 -8.52 -18.32
CA PHE A 159 1.87 -7.31 -18.18
C PHE A 159 3.07 -7.55 -17.26
N SER A 160 4.25 -7.03 -17.66
CA SER A 160 5.42 -7.06 -16.79
C SER A 160 5.26 -6.09 -15.62
N THR A 161 6.00 -6.34 -14.53
CA THR A 161 6.05 -5.47 -13.34
C THR A 161 6.37 -4.02 -13.72
N GLU A 162 7.38 -3.84 -14.56
CA GLU A 162 7.87 -2.54 -15.03
C GLU A 162 6.82 -1.83 -15.88
N ASN A 163 6.07 -2.59 -16.69
CA ASN A 163 5.02 -2.03 -17.54
C ASN A 163 3.89 -1.47 -16.68
N VAL A 164 3.36 -2.28 -15.75
CA VAL A 164 2.29 -1.84 -14.84
C VAL A 164 2.74 -0.67 -13.98
N ALA A 165 3.93 -0.76 -13.38
CA ALA A 165 4.47 0.31 -12.55
C ALA A 165 4.58 1.63 -13.30
N ARG A 166 5.08 1.61 -14.55
CA ARG A 166 5.23 2.81 -15.38
C ARG A 166 3.90 3.46 -15.72
N HIS A 167 2.89 2.68 -16.08
CA HIS A 167 1.56 3.22 -16.37
C HIS A 167 0.89 3.82 -15.13
N VAL A 168 0.97 3.15 -13.99
CA VAL A 168 0.42 3.64 -12.72
C VAL A 168 1.14 4.91 -12.26
N ALA A 169 2.47 4.90 -12.32
CA ALA A 169 3.26 6.06 -11.96
C ALA A 169 2.99 7.25 -12.88
N ALA A 170 2.88 7.02 -14.19
CA ALA A 170 2.54 8.08 -15.15
C ALA A 170 1.18 8.70 -14.85
N LEU A 171 0.16 7.89 -14.57
CA LEU A 171 -1.19 8.37 -14.23
C LEU A 171 -1.16 9.23 -12.95
N GLY A 172 -0.55 8.73 -11.88
CA GLY A 172 -0.45 9.45 -10.61
C GLY A 172 0.35 10.76 -10.76
N TRP A 173 1.48 10.71 -11.44
CA TRP A 173 2.31 11.91 -11.67
C TRP A 173 1.60 12.97 -12.51
N MET A 174 0.93 12.58 -13.59
CA MET A 174 0.18 13.52 -14.43
C MET A 174 -0.96 14.18 -13.66
N GLY A 175 -1.64 13.45 -12.77
CA GLY A 175 -2.63 14.01 -11.86
C GLY A 175 -2.02 15.02 -10.89
N LEU A 176 -0.95 14.65 -10.19
CA LEU A 176 -0.27 15.51 -9.21
C LEU A 176 0.29 16.79 -9.84
N ARG A 177 0.82 16.73 -11.05
CA ARG A 177 1.43 17.88 -11.74
C ARG A 177 0.43 18.96 -12.08
N HIS A 178 -0.83 18.64 -12.24
CA HIS A 178 -1.87 19.57 -12.71
C HIS A 178 -2.93 19.86 -11.64
N LEU A 179 -2.59 19.71 -10.37
CA LEU A 179 -3.52 19.99 -9.29
C LEU A 179 -3.95 21.46 -9.31
N PRO A 180 -5.26 21.76 -9.17
CA PRO A 180 -5.72 23.11 -8.94
C PRO A 180 -5.30 23.56 -7.54
N LYS A 181 -4.85 24.82 -7.39
CA LYS A 181 -4.49 25.38 -6.07
C LYS A 181 -5.66 25.41 -5.10
N ASP A 182 -6.86 25.61 -5.63
CA ASP A 182 -8.12 25.56 -4.90
C ASP A 182 -9.15 24.78 -5.75
N PRO A 183 -9.35 23.47 -5.48
CA PRO A 183 -10.32 22.66 -6.20
C PRO A 183 -11.78 23.01 -5.89
N SER A 184 -12.05 23.77 -4.82
CA SER A 184 -13.39 24.26 -4.47
C SER A 184 -13.77 25.55 -5.21
N ALA A 185 -12.80 26.26 -5.78
CA ALA A 185 -13.08 27.42 -6.58
C ALA A 185 -13.80 27.01 -7.89
N PRO A 186 -14.98 27.53 -8.21
CA PRO A 186 -15.61 27.30 -9.49
C PRO A 186 -14.61 27.72 -10.56
N GLY A 187 -14.40 26.85 -11.56
CA GLY A 187 -13.38 27.04 -12.59
C GLY A 187 -13.47 28.47 -13.16
N VAL A 188 -12.43 29.25 -12.93
CA VAL A 188 -12.31 30.60 -13.50
C VAL A 188 -12.32 30.42 -15.02
N LYS A 189 -13.44 30.73 -15.67
CA LYS A 189 -13.49 30.86 -17.12
C LYS A 189 -12.41 31.87 -17.48
N ARG A 190 -11.33 31.42 -18.11
CA ARG A 190 -10.34 32.33 -18.69
C ARG A 190 -11.09 33.18 -19.71
N GLU A 191 -11.31 34.44 -19.39
CA GLU A 191 -11.77 35.40 -20.38
C GLU A 191 -10.78 35.39 -21.55
N PRO A 192 -11.27 35.30 -22.78
CA PRO A 192 -10.40 35.40 -23.94
C PRO A 192 -9.73 36.77 -23.92
N LYS A 193 -8.39 36.80 -23.93
CA LYS A 193 -7.63 38.06 -24.09
C LYS A 193 -8.19 38.81 -25.30
N ARG A 194 -8.89 39.90 -25.05
CA ARG A 194 -9.24 40.86 -26.11
C ARG A 194 -7.90 41.32 -26.74
N ARG A 195 -7.70 40.91 -27.97
CA ARG A 195 -6.66 41.49 -28.82
C ARG A 195 -7.10 42.94 -29.10
N GLY A 196 -6.37 43.93 -28.57
CA GLY A 196 -6.34 45.29 -29.02
C GLY A 196 -5.29 45.46 -30.10
#